data_6c847a718f7747f0d33fb8f918d29a0b
#
_entry.id   6c847a718f7747f0d33fb8f918d29a0b
#
_cell.length_a   1.000
_cell.length_b   1.000
_cell.length_c   1.000
_cell.angle_alpha   90.00
_cell.angle_beta   90.00
_cell.angle_gamma   90.00
#
_symmetry.space_group_name_H-M   'P 1'
#
loop_
_entity.id
_entity.type
_entity.pdbx_description
1 polymer ?
#
loop_
_entity_poly.entity_id
_entity_poly.type
_entity_poly.pdbx_seq_one_letter_code
_entity_poly.pdbx_strand_id
1 'polypeptide(L)'
;MKKSFDLIVIGAGSGGLAAAKRAAKYGARVAIIEGDRVGGTCVIRGCVPKKLLVYGSFYKGYIDNAPEYGVNFKEANIDSSVLLKNVRSEVDRLNLLHIDFLEKLGVQLFEGWASFIDSHNILIRSENSKQDDMKIFGTTILIAIGGEPYRPKIPGSELALVSDDIFLLKKLPREVIIVGAGFIACEFACILNNLGVKVKQLIRGQELLRGFDYDLSKTLQEQMESNGIDIIFNDFPASVESQSKSLIVKTNSQEVYKTEEILFATGRKPRLKGINLEAAGVLVDNNNRVPTDKEQRTNIENIYAVGDVTNHVNLTPVAVEEGRAFSDSIYGNKPHIVNYQFVPKAVFSQPEIASVGLTEQAAIDFHGRNEVDIYIAKFRSMSHALSKRGGSCLLKLVVLKSNNKILGCHMVGEHSSEIIQMATISLLMGASKSDFDQSMALHPTIAEEFVTMNS
;
A
#
# COMPACT_ATOMS: atom_id res chain seq x y z
N MET A 1 -3.69 21.15 -36.00
CA MET A 1 -4.61 21.74 -34.98
C MET A 1 -4.10 21.38 -33.60
N LYS A 2 -4.00 22.35 -32.67
CA LYS A 2 -3.62 22.08 -31.26
C LYS A 2 -4.70 21.18 -30.63
N LYS A 3 -4.35 19.98 -30.15
CA LYS A 3 -5.28 19.14 -29.40
C LYS A 3 -5.56 19.84 -28.06
N SER A 4 -6.82 20.16 -27.78
CA SER A 4 -7.27 20.90 -26.61
C SER A 4 -8.24 20.05 -25.79
N PHE A 5 -8.07 20.03 -24.46
CA PHE A 5 -8.86 19.27 -23.52
C PHE A 5 -9.34 20.15 -22.36
N ASP A 6 -10.45 19.78 -21.76
CA ASP A 6 -10.96 20.44 -20.57
C ASP A 6 -10.12 19.99 -19.35
N LEU A 7 -9.69 18.70 -19.36
CA LEU A 7 -8.81 18.10 -18.36
C LEU A 7 -7.66 17.30 -19.00
N ILE A 8 -6.45 17.57 -18.57
CA ILE A 8 -5.29 16.69 -18.78
C ILE A 8 -4.94 16.03 -17.45
N VAL A 9 -4.93 14.70 -17.41
CA VAL A 9 -4.47 13.90 -16.27
C VAL A 9 -3.09 13.33 -16.58
N ILE A 10 -2.11 13.62 -15.73
CA ILE A 10 -0.74 13.11 -15.87
C ILE A 10 -0.56 11.92 -14.91
N GLY A 11 -0.53 10.73 -15.47
CA GLY A 11 -0.46 9.45 -14.78
C GLY A 11 -1.79 8.71 -14.73
N ALA A 12 -1.81 7.48 -15.26
CA ALA A 12 -2.96 6.57 -15.26
C ALA A 12 -2.91 5.56 -14.10
N GLY A 13 -2.48 6.01 -12.91
CA GLY A 13 -2.60 5.29 -11.65
C GLY A 13 -3.98 5.43 -11.02
N SER A 14 -4.14 4.94 -9.79
CA SER A 14 -5.44 4.87 -9.08
C SER A 14 -6.16 6.22 -9.01
N GLY A 15 -5.47 7.29 -8.60
CA GLY A 15 -6.04 8.63 -8.51
C GLY A 15 -6.38 9.21 -9.87
N GLY A 16 -5.45 9.12 -10.83
CA GLY A 16 -5.64 9.63 -12.19
C GLY A 16 -6.78 8.93 -12.93
N LEU A 17 -6.86 7.60 -12.84
CA LEU A 17 -7.96 6.83 -13.43
C LEU A 17 -9.32 7.17 -12.80
N ALA A 18 -9.36 7.35 -11.47
CA ALA A 18 -10.59 7.72 -10.77
C ALA A 18 -11.07 9.11 -11.22
N ALA A 19 -10.16 10.08 -11.30
CA ALA A 19 -10.45 11.43 -11.76
C ALA A 19 -10.89 11.45 -13.24
N ALA A 20 -10.10 10.85 -14.13
CA ALA A 20 -10.37 10.88 -15.58
C ALA A 20 -11.73 10.26 -15.91
N LYS A 21 -12.01 9.08 -15.35
CA LYS A 21 -13.29 8.37 -15.57
C LYS A 21 -14.49 9.16 -15.05
N ARG A 22 -14.32 9.85 -13.91
CA ARG A 22 -15.40 10.60 -13.29
C ARG A 22 -15.63 11.93 -13.99
N ALA A 23 -14.59 12.67 -14.38
CA ALA A 23 -14.69 13.89 -15.16
C ALA A 23 -15.34 13.64 -16.54
N ALA A 24 -14.94 12.56 -17.23
CA ALA A 24 -15.56 12.16 -18.50
C ALA A 24 -17.07 11.86 -18.36
N LYS A 25 -17.49 11.23 -17.26
CA LYS A 25 -18.94 11.01 -16.97
C LYS A 25 -19.70 12.32 -16.76
N TYR A 26 -19.05 13.40 -16.37
CA TYR A 26 -19.63 14.74 -16.28
C TYR A 26 -19.56 15.52 -17.61
N GLY A 27 -19.06 14.89 -18.69
CA GLY A 27 -19.03 15.46 -20.03
C GLY A 27 -17.74 16.23 -20.37
N ALA A 28 -16.72 16.21 -19.51
CA ALA A 28 -15.44 16.84 -19.80
C ALA A 28 -14.70 16.07 -20.92
N ARG A 29 -14.03 16.81 -21.82
CA ARG A 29 -13.06 16.24 -22.78
C ARG A 29 -11.76 15.97 -22.06
N VAL A 30 -11.48 14.69 -21.79
CA VAL A 30 -10.36 14.28 -20.96
C VAL A 30 -9.24 13.64 -21.77
N ALA A 31 -8.01 14.10 -21.57
CA ALA A 31 -6.78 13.40 -21.94
C ALA A 31 -6.15 12.79 -20.70
N ILE A 32 -5.65 11.56 -20.80
CA ILE A 32 -4.82 10.94 -19.78
C ILE A 32 -3.50 10.51 -20.40
N ILE A 33 -2.39 10.81 -19.74
CA ILE A 33 -1.04 10.51 -20.23
C ILE A 33 -0.40 9.49 -19.28
N GLU A 34 0.13 8.39 -19.84
CA GLU A 34 0.82 7.35 -19.07
C GLU A 34 2.14 6.98 -19.74
N GLY A 35 3.23 7.07 -18.98
CA GLY A 35 4.57 6.77 -19.48
C GLY A 35 4.97 5.30 -19.38
N ASP A 36 4.19 4.49 -18.65
CA ASP A 36 4.47 3.06 -18.46
C ASP A 36 3.19 2.26 -18.77
N ARG A 37 2.54 1.70 -17.76
CA ARG A 37 1.36 0.85 -17.93
C ARG A 37 0.15 1.43 -17.20
N VAL A 38 -0.99 1.46 -17.87
CA VAL A 38 -2.27 1.90 -17.29
C VAL A 38 -2.66 1.00 -16.12
N GLY A 39 -3.00 1.62 -14.98
CA GLY A 39 -3.27 0.95 -13.71
C GLY A 39 -2.34 1.41 -12.59
N GLY A 40 -1.16 1.93 -12.96
CA GLY A 40 -0.16 2.47 -12.03
C GLY A 40 0.37 1.43 -11.04
N THR A 41 1.03 1.90 -9.98
CA THR A 41 1.66 1.02 -8.98
C THR A 41 0.69 -0.03 -8.43
N CYS A 42 -0.52 0.34 -8.05
CA CYS A 42 -1.47 -0.57 -7.39
C CYS A 42 -1.80 -1.79 -8.25
N VAL A 43 -2.13 -1.59 -9.52
CA VAL A 43 -2.55 -2.68 -10.42
C VAL A 43 -1.35 -3.44 -10.98
N ILE A 44 -0.28 -2.73 -11.34
CA ILE A 44 0.81 -3.31 -12.14
C ILE A 44 1.90 -3.94 -11.26
N ARG A 45 2.28 -3.30 -10.12
CA ARG A 45 3.43 -3.69 -9.30
C ARG A 45 3.25 -3.40 -7.81
N GLY A 46 2.01 -3.48 -7.32
CA GLY A 46 1.68 -3.15 -5.93
C GLY A 46 0.57 -4.03 -5.38
N CYS A 47 -0.55 -3.42 -4.99
CA CYS A 47 -1.62 -4.05 -4.23
C CYS A 47 -2.15 -5.33 -4.87
N VAL A 48 -2.45 -5.31 -6.17
CA VAL A 48 -3.06 -6.47 -6.85
C VAL A 48 -2.09 -7.65 -6.94
N PRO A 49 -0.92 -7.53 -7.60
CA PRO A 49 -0.01 -8.67 -7.70
C PRO A 49 0.50 -9.13 -6.33
N LYS A 50 0.72 -8.21 -5.37
CA LYS A 50 1.10 -8.56 -4.01
C LYS A 50 0.01 -9.39 -3.32
N LYS A 51 -1.28 -8.99 -3.40
CA LYS A 51 -2.38 -9.73 -2.76
C LYS A 51 -2.57 -11.12 -3.38
N LEU A 52 -2.35 -11.27 -4.69
CA LEU A 52 -2.33 -12.59 -5.34
C LEU A 52 -1.19 -13.47 -4.81
N LEU A 53 -0.01 -12.90 -4.58
CA LEU A 53 1.10 -13.62 -3.93
C LEU A 53 0.78 -14.00 -2.48
N VAL A 54 0.09 -13.13 -1.71
CA VAL A 54 -0.41 -13.44 -0.36
C VAL A 54 -1.30 -14.67 -0.40
N TYR A 55 -2.31 -14.71 -1.28
CA TYR A 55 -3.19 -15.87 -1.43
C TYR A 55 -2.42 -17.13 -1.83
N GLY A 56 -1.46 -17.01 -2.77
CA GLY A 56 -0.59 -18.13 -3.13
C GLY A 56 0.24 -18.66 -1.97
N SER A 57 0.68 -17.77 -1.07
CA SER A 57 1.50 -18.12 0.09
C SER A 57 0.71 -18.80 1.22
N PHE A 58 -0.62 -18.67 1.27
CA PHE A 58 -1.46 -19.38 2.26
C PHE A 58 -1.46 -20.89 2.08
N TYR A 59 -1.27 -21.38 0.85
CA TYR A 59 -1.32 -22.82 0.57
C TYR A 59 -0.30 -23.63 1.38
N LYS A 60 0.89 -23.06 1.64
CA LYS A 60 1.87 -23.72 2.51
C LYS A 60 1.31 -23.98 3.91
N GLY A 61 0.69 -22.99 4.52
CA GLY A 61 0.06 -23.12 5.84
C GLY A 61 -1.07 -24.16 5.85
N TYR A 62 -1.91 -24.18 4.80
CA TYR A 62 -2.97 -25.18 4.66
C TYR A 62 -2.40 -26.59 4.49
N ILE A 63 -1.35 -26.76 3.69
CA ILE A 63 -0.67 -28.05 3.50
C ILE A 63 -0.06 -28.53 4.82
N ASP A 64 0.64 -27.66 5.53
CA ASP A 64 1.30 -27.98 6.80
C ASP A 64 0.31 -28.36 7.92
N ASN A 65 -0.91 -27.78 7.89
CA ASN A 65 -1.95 -28.03 8.87
C ASN A 65 -2.93 -29.16 8.47
N ALA A 66 -2.94 -29.58 7.21
CA ALA A 66 -3.90 -30.53 6.67
C ALA A 66 -3.93 -31.88 7.41
N PRO A 67 -2.80 -32.47 7.89
CA PRO A 67 -2.80 -33.71 8.65
C PRO A 67 -3.64 -33.65 9.93
N GLU A 68 -3.69 -32.50 10.60
CA GLU A 68 -4.48 -32.30 11.82
C GLU A 68 -6.00 -32.36 11.55
N TYR A 69 -6.39 -32.13 10.29
CA TYR A 69 -7.77 -32.27 9.80
C TYR A 69 -8.03 -33.59 9.06
N GLY A 70 -7.10 -34.55 9.16
CA GLY A 70 -7.23 -35.86 8.53
C GLY A 70 -6.92 -35.86 7.02
N VAL A 71 -6.38 -34.82 6.47
CA VAL A 71 -6.01 -34.71 5.04
C VAL A 71 -4.51 -34.95 4.87
N ASN A 72 -4.13 -36.01 4.16
CA ASN A 72 -2.73 -36.37 3.95
C ASN A 72 -2.33 -36.22 2.49
N PHE A 73 -1.16 -35.63 2.26
CA PHE A 73 -0.52 -35.51 0.95
C PHE A 73 0.70 -36.43 0.88
N LYS A 74 0.93 -37.05 -0.28
CA LYS A 74 2.19 -37.79 -0.53
C LYS A 74 3.35 -36.86 -0.74
N GLU A 75 3.13 -35.82 -1.55
CA GLU A 75 4.07 -34.70 -1.81
C GLU A 75 3.27 -33.45 -2.16
N ALA A 76 3.71 -32.32 -1.66
CA ALA A 76 3.21 -31.01 -2.06
C ALA A 76 4.41 -30.10 -2.37
N ASN A 77 4.50 -29.60 -3.60
CA ASN A 77 5.56 -28.71 -4.04
C ASN A 77 4.97 -27.38 -4.52
N ILE A 78 5.56 -26.29 -4.09
CA ILE A 78 5.18 -24.94 -4.51
C ILE A 78 6.12 -24.51 -5.66
N ASP A 79 5.59 -24.45 -6.87
CA ASP A 79 6.32 -23.89 -8.00
C ASP A 79 6.08 -22.38 -8.11
N SER A 80 7.01 -21.60 -7.57
CA SER A 80 6.94 -20.15 -7.59
C SER A 80 6.96 -19.56 -9.01
N SER A 81 7.50 -20.28 -10.01
CA SER A 81 7.53 -19.78 -11.39
C SER A 81 6.14 -19.78 -12.03
N VAL A 82 5.34 -20.80 -11.73
CA VAL A 82 3.93 -20.89 -12.14
C VAL A 82 3.11 -19.79 -11.48
N LEU A 83 3.26 -19.60 -10.17
CA LEU A 83 2.56 -18.55 -9.42
C LEU A 83 2.88 -17.16 -10.00
N LEU A 84 4.16 -16.82 -10.15
CA LEU A 84 4.60 -15.53 -10.68
C LEU A 84 4.11 -15.30 -12.12
N LYS A 85 4.09 -16.34 -12.96
CA LYS A 85 3.54 -16.26 -14.32
C LYS A 85 2.05 -15.95 -14.30
N ASN A 86 1.27 -16.65 -13.48
CA ASN A 86 -0.19 -16.46 -13.40
C ASN A 86 -0.52 -15.06 -12.85
N VAL A 87 0.23 -14.58 -11.85
CA VAL A 87 0.09 -13.22 -11.34
C VAL A 87 0.32 -12.18 -12.43
N ARG A 88 1.39 -12.34 -13.24
CA ARG A 88 1.65 -11.43 -14.38
C ARG A 88 0.52 -11.47 -15.41
N SER A 89 0.02 -12.65 -15.75
CA SER A 89 -1.10 -12.78 -16.70
C SER A 89 -2.37 -12.06 -16.22
N GLU A 90 -2.65 -12.10 -14.91
CA GLU A 90 -3.79 -11.37 -14.34
C GLU A 90 -3.55 -9.84 -14.35
N VAL A 91 -2.33 -9.39 -14.06
CA VAL A 91 -1.94 -7.98 -14.18
C VAL A 91 -2.11 -7.49 -15.63
N ASP A 92 -1.69 -8.30 -16.63
CA ASP A 92 -1.85 -7.96 -18.04
C ASP A 92 -3.32 -7.83 -18.42
N ARG A 93 -4.17 -8.75 -17.96
CA ARG A 93 -5.63 -8.70 -18.17
C ARG A 93 -6.25 -7.43 -17.58
N LEU A 94 -5.84 -7.05 -16.36
CA LEU A 94 -6.36 -5.85 -15.70
C LEU A 94 -5.89 -4.56 -16.36
N ASN A 95 -4.64 -4.53 -16.83
CA ASN A 95 -4.13 -3.40 -17.61
C ASN A 95 -5.00 -3.16 -18.85
N LEU A 96 -5.26 -4.21 -19.66
CA LEU A 96 -6.11 -4.12 -20.85
C LEU A 96 -7.56 -3.70 -20.50
N LEU A 97 -8.08 -4.21 -19.39
CA LEU A 97 -9.42 -3.84 -18.90
C LEU A 97 -9.52 -2.35 -18.57
N HIS A 98 -8.47 -1.76 -17.98
CA HIS A 98 -8.46 -0.33 -17.68
C HIS A 98 -8.37 0.52 -18.95
N ILE A 99 -7.63 0.09 -19.97
CA ILE A 99 -7.55 0.76 -21.29
C ILE A 99 -8.93 0.74 -21.97
N ASP A 100 -9.60 -0.41 -22.04
CA ASP A 100 -10.94 -0.56 -22.59
C ASP A 100 -11.97 0.35 -21.88
N PHE A 101 -11.88 0.46 -20.55
CA PHE A 101 -12.76 1.38 -19.82
C PHE A 101 -12.51 2.86 -20.13
N LEU A 102 -11.27 3.27 -20.35
CA LEU A 102 -10.97 4.64 -20.77
C LEU A 102 -11.56 4.94 -22.16
N GLU A 103 -11.37 4.02 -23.10
CA GLU A 103 -11.89 4.12 -24.46
C GLU A 103 -13.43 4.22 -24.46
N LYS A 104 -14.12 3.33 -23.74
CA LYS A 104 -15.60 3.34 -23.62
C LYS A 104 -16.16 4.63 -23.04
N LEU A 105 -15.38 5.35 -22.23
CA LEU A 105 -15.76 6.64 -21.66
C LEU A 105 -15.33 7.83 -22.51
N GLY A 106 -14.71 7.60 -23.67
CA GLY A 106 -14.22 8.67 -24.56
C GLY A 106 -13.01 9.42 -24.00
N VAL A 107 -12.30 8.85 -23.00
CA VAL A 107 -11.06 9.42 -22.48
C VAL A 107 -9.94 9.11 -23.45
N GLN A 108 -9.25 10.15 -23.94
CA GLN A 108 -8.12 9.96 -24.85
C GLN A 108 -6.85 9.60 -24.09
N LEU A 109 -6.40 8.34 -24.25
CA LEU A 109 -5.13 7.88 -23.70
C LEU A 109 -3.98 8.30 -24.64
N PHE A 110 -2.92 8.84 -24.03
CA PHE A 110 -1.63 9.10 -24.66
C PHE A 110 -0.54 8.30 -23.96
N GLU A 111 0.15 7.48 -24.71
CA GLU A 111 1.31 6.72 -24.22
C GLU A 111 2.56 7.58 -24.35
N GLY A 112 3.25 7.83 -23.24
CA GLY A 112 4.46 8.62 -23.17
C GLY A 112 4.63 9.39 -21.87
N TRP A 113 5.79 10.01 -21.72
CA TRP A 113 6.18 10.78 -20.54
C TRP A 113 5.78 12.24 -20.68
N ALA A 114 4.94 12.71 -19.78
CA ALA A 114 4.48 14.09 -19.73
C ALA A 114 5.52 15.00 -19.09
N SER A 115 5.67 16.22 -19.64
CA SER A 115 6.48 17.29 -19.07
C SER A 115 5.78 18.64 -19.28
N PHE A 116 5.75 19.47 -18.24
CA PHE A 116 5.21 20.82 -18.36
C PHE A 116 6.07 21.68 -19.28
N ILE A 117 5.41 22.44 -20.17
CA ILE A 117 5.98 23.55 -20.94
C ILE A 117 5.63 24.87 -20.23
N ASP A 118 4.40 24.98 -19.76
CA ASP A 118 3.83 26.06 -18.95
C ASP A 118 2.61 25.52 -18.18
N SER A 119 1.85 26.39 -17.51
CA SER A 119 0.68 26.01 -16.71
C SER A 119 -0.47 25.36 -17.47
N HIS A 120 -0.49 25.41 -18.80
CA HIS A 120 -1.55 24.88 -19.66
C HIS A 120 -1.06 23.91 -20.73
N ASN A 121 0.22 23.92 -21.06
CA ASN A 121 0.76 23.14 -22.16
C ASN A 121 1.65 22.01 -21.66
N ILE A 122 1.34 20.78 -22.11
CA ILE A 122 2.09 19.57 -21.78
C ILE A 122 2.76 19.05 -23.04
N LEU A 123 4.05 18.74 -22.92
CA LEU A 123 4.82 17.98 -23.89
C LEU A 123 4.74 16.49 -23.52
N ILE A 124 4.38 15.67 -24.47
CA ILE A 124 4.37 14.20 -24.36
C ILE A 124 5.54 13.66 -25.17
N ARG A 125 6.49 13.00 -24.49
CA ARG A 125 7.62 12.33 -25.14
C ARG A 125 7.31 10.87 -25.27
N SER A 126 7.33 10.34 -26.49
CA SER A 126 7.21 8.91 -26.74
C SER A 126 8.55 8.21 -26.51
N GLU A 127 8.54 7.03 -25.89
CA GLU A 127 9.73 6.16 -25.86
C GLU A 127 10.02 5.54 -27.23
N ASN A 128 9.04 5.54 -28.12
CA ASN A 128 9.20 5.06 -29.47
C ASN A 128 9.87 6.15 -30.33
N SER A 129 11.14 5.95 -30.67
CA SER A 129 11.96 6.88 -31.46
C SER A 129 11.38 7.22 -32.85
N LYS A 130 10.30 6.58 -33.27
CA LYS A 130 9.59 6.83 -34.53
C LYS A 130 8.40 7.78 -34.39
N GLN A 131 8.03 8.19 -33.18
CA GLN A 131 6.96 9.14 -32.94
C GLN A 131 7.54 10.48 -32.47
N ASP A 132 7.12 11.55 -33.14
CA ASP A 132 7.49 12.91 -32.72
C ASP A 132 6.83 13.27 -31.37
N ASP A 133 7.54 14.11 -30.60
CA ASP A 133 7.02 14.71 -29.40
C ASP A 133 5.71 15.46 -29.69
N MET A 134 4.71 15.27 -28.83
CA MET A 134 3.39 15.86 -29.02
C MET A 134 3.12 16.93 -27.97
N LYS A 135 2.61 18.07 -28.40
CA LYS A 135 2.17 19.15 -27.51
C LYS A 135 0.64 19.18 -27.47
N ILE A 136 0.06 19.17 -26.25
CA ILE A 136 -1.38 19.31 -26.00
C ILE A 136 -1.65 20.45 -25.02
N PHE A 137 -2.87 20.99 -25.07
CA PHE A 137 -3.35 22.08 -24.21
C PHE A 137 -4.46 21.57 -23.28
N GLY A 138 -4.42 21.93 -21.99
CA GLY A 138 -5.47 21.67 -21.01
C GLY A 138 -5.93 22.95 -20.31
N THR A 139 -7.24 23.09 -20.15
CA THR A 139 -7.81 24.14 -19.30
C THR A 139 -7.47 23.87 -17.85
N THR A 140 -7.59 22.61 -17.40
CA THR A 140 -7.20 22.14 -16.07
C THR A 140 -6.21 20.99 -16.21
N ILE A 141 -5.24 20.92 -15.31
CA ILE A 141 -4.24 19.85 -15.27
C ILE A 141 -4.25 19.16 -13.90
N LEU A 142 -4.30 17.82 -13.89
CA LEU A 142 -4.21 17.00 -12.69
C LEU A 142 -2.91 16.20 -12.69
N ILE A 143 -2.07 16.43 -11.69
CA ILE A 143 -0.84 15.69 -11.44
C ILE A 143 -1.18 14.45 -10.61
N ALA A 144 -1.06 13.24 -11.20
CA ALA A 144 -1.37 11.96 -10.57
C ALA A 144 -0.24 10.92 -10.77
N ILE A 145 1.00 11.39 -10.77
CA ILE A 145 2.20 10.63 -11.13
C ILE A 145 2.67 9.66 -10.05
N GLY A 146 2.06 9.70 -8.85
CA GLY A 146 2.33 8.78 -7.76
C GLY A 146 3.76 8.84 -7.22
N GLY A 147 4.24 7.71 -6.71
CA GLY A 147 5.57 7.58 -6.13
C GLY A 147 6.34 6.38 -6.68
N GLU A 148 7.63 6.34 -6.39
CA GLU A 148 8.56 5.27 -6.73
C GLU A 148 9.25 4.72 -5.49
N PRO A 149 9.74 3.45 -5.47
CA PRO A 149 10.52 2.91 -4.37
C PRO A 149 11.77 3.74 -4.09
N TYR A 150 12.08 3.93 -2.82
CA TYR A 150 13.31 4.58 -2.40
C TYR A 150 14.43 3.54 -2.25
N ARG A 151 15.52 3.75 -2.98
CA ARG A 151 16.75 2.98 -2.88
C ARG A 151 17.76 3.77 -2.05
N PRO A 152 18.32 3.21 -0.95
CA PRO A 152 19.32 3.91 -0.14
C PRO A 152 20.57 4.28 -0.94
N LYS A 153 21.17 5.41 -0.62
CA LYS A 153 22.41 5.86 -1.24
C LYS A 153 23.62 5.25 -0.54
N ILE A 154 23.83 3.95 -0.73
CA ILE A 154 25.00 3.20 -0.22
C ILE A 154 25.70 2.53 -1.39
N PRO A 155 27.01 2.23 -1.32
CA PRO A 155 27.75 1.49 -2.35
C PRO A 155 27.07 0.16 -2.66
N GLY A 156 26.87 -0.13 -3.97
CA GLY A 156 26.25 -1.36 -4.45
C GLY A 156 24.73 -1.45 -4.29
N SER A 157 24.06 -0.36 -3.93
CA SER A 157 22.60 -0.37 -3.76
C SER A 157 21.84 -0.69 -5.06
N GLU A 158 22.44 -0.45 -6.21
CA GLU A 158 21.89 -0.78 -7.53
C GLU A 158 21.79 -2.29 -7.78
N LEU A 159 22.53 -3.11 -7.05
CA LEU A 159 22.50 -4.57 -7.14
C LEU A 159 21.26 -5.16 -6.45
N ALA A 160 20.61 -4.38 -5.59
CA ALA A 160 19.46 -4.83 -4.81
C ALA A 160 18.17 -4.68 -5.60
N LEU A 161 17.19 -5.52 -5.30
CA LEU A 161 15.81 -5.39 -5.75
C LEU A 161 15.09 -4.27 -4.98
N VAL A 162 14.07 -3.70 -5.59
CA VAL A 162 13.02 -2.94 -4.90
C VAL A 162 11.67 -3.65 -5.07
N SER A 163 10.63 -3.18 -4.40
CA SER A 163 9.30 -3.84 -4.41
C SER A 163 8.78 -4.13 -5.82
N ASP A 164 9.04 -3.24 -6.77
CA ASP A 164 8.57 -3.34 -8.14
C ASP A 164 9.22 -4.52 -8.89
N ASP A 165 10.48 -4.86 -8.55
CA ASP A 165 11.28 -5.89 -9.21
C ASP A 165 10.83 -7.31 -8.85
N ILE A 166 10.25 -7.52 -7.67
CA ILE A 166 9.78 -8.84 -7.21
C ILE A 166 8.78 -9.45 -8.21
N PHE A 167 7.92 -8.63 -8.79
CA PHE A 167 6.89 -9.09 -9.75
C PHE A 167 7.46 -9.45 -11.12
N LEU A 168 8.71 -9.05 -11.42
CA LEU A 168 9.43 -9.34 -12.65
C LEU A 168 10.29 -10.61 -12.56
N LEU A 169 10.50 -11.14 -11.36
CA LEU A 169 11.27 -12.37 -11.17
C LEU A 169 10.65 -13.55 -11.92
N LYS A 170 11.48 -14.36 -12.56
CA LYS A 170 11.04 -15.60 -13.22
C LYS A 170 10.80 -16.72 -12.20
N LYS A 171 11.58 -16.72 -11.11
CA LYS A 171 11.54 -17.66 -10.00
C LYS A 171 11.99 -16.94 -8.72
N LEU A 172 11.47 -17.32 -7.58
CA LEU A 172 11.91 -16.78 -6.30
C LEU A 172 13.32 -17.29 -5.93
N PRO A 173 14.14 -16.48 -5.24
CA PRO A 173 15.43 -16.91 -4.70
C PRO A 173 15.24 -17.95 -3.60
N ARG A 174 16.32 -18.65 -3.22
CA ARG A 174 16.30 -19.56 -2.07
C ARG A 174 16.43 -18.82 -0.74
N GLU A 175 17.14 -17.68 -0.76
CA GLU A 175 17.33 -16.83 0.40
C GLU A 175 17.33 -15.35 0.00
N VAL A 176 16.81 -14.50 0.87
CA VAL A 176 16.72 -13.05 0.66
C VAL A 176 16.94 -12.28 1.96
N ILE A 177 17.63 -11.15 1.85
CA ILE A 177 17.65 -10.15 2.92
C ILE A 177 16.68 -9.04 2.55
N ILE A 178 15.70 -8.78 3.42
CA ILE A 178 14.75 -7.67 3.28
C ILE A 178 15.17 -6.54 4.20
N VAL A 179 15.29 -5.33 3.66
CA VAL A 179 15.70 -4.14 4.43
C VAL A 179 14.51 -3.21 4.60
N GLY A 180 14.10 -3.00 5.84
CA GLY A 180 12.97 -2.13 6.19
C GLY A 180 12.07 -2.72 7.26
N ALA A 181 11.26 -1.85 7.89
CA ALA A 181 10.32 -2.19 8.96
C ALA A 181 8.86 -1.85 8.60
N GLY A 182 8.62 -1.29 7.41
CA GLY A 182 7.29 -0.87 6.97
C GLY A 182 6.45 -2.03 6.43
N PHE A 183 5.20 -1.71 6.09
CA PHE A 183 4.23 -2.71 5.63
C PHE A 183 4.73 -3.53 4.40
N ILE A 184 5.42 -2.89 3.44
CA ILE A 184 6.00 -3.59 2.27
C ILE A 184 7.02 -4.66 2.71
N ALA A 185 7.90 -4.32 3.68
CA ALA A 185 8.90 -5.24 4.19
C ALA A 185 8.25 -6.44 4.89
N CYS A 186 7.29 -6.19 5.80
CA CYS A 186 6.60 -7.24 6.55
C CYS A 186 5.78 -8.16 5.64
N GLU A 187 5.08 -7.59 4.65
CA GLU A 187 4.30 -8.34 3.68
C GLU A 187 5.18 -9.27 2.84
N PHE A 188 6.26 -8.76 2.23
CA PHE A 188 7.16 -9.60 1.44
C PHE A 188 7.92 -10.60 2.30
N ALA A 189 8.28 -10.26 3.55
CA ALA A 189 8.89 -11.21 4.47
C ALA A 189 7.97 -12.41 4.71
N CYS A 190 6.69 -12.17 5.01
CA CYS A 190 5.71 -13.24 5.21
C CYS A 190 5.44 -14.04 3.91
N ILE A 191 5.22 -13.34 2.78
CA ILE A 191 4.95 -13.98 1.48
C ILE A 191 6.10 -14.90 1.09
N LEU A 192 7.33 -14.38 1.09
CA LEU A 192 8.50 -15.12 0.62
C LEU A 192 8.83 -16.29 1.54
N ASN A 193 8.75 -16.09 2.86
CA ASN A 193 8.94 -17.15 3.84
C ASN A 193 7.95 -18.31 3.64
N ASN A 194 6.68 -18.01 3.47
CA ASN A 194 5.65 -19.03 3.25
C ASN A 194 5.73 -19.69 1.87
N LEU A 195 6.38 -19.05 0.90
CA LEU A 195 6.70 -19.67 -0.39
C LEU A 195 8.03 -20.45 -0.37
N GLY A 196 8.63 -20.65 0.83
CA GLY A 196 9.82 -21.48 1.03
C GLY A 196 11.15 -20.76 0.87
N VAL A 197 11.15 -19.43 0.79
CA VAL A 197 12.38 -18.62 0.78
C VAL A 197 12.86 -18.41 2.20
N LYS A 198 14.16 -18.59 2.46
CA LYS A 198 14.78 -18.22 3.74
C LYS A 198 14.87 -16.69 3.82
N VAL A 199 14.23 -16.09 4.82
CA VAL A 199 14.13 -14.64 4.96
C VAL A 199 14.88 -14.15 6.19
N LYS A 200 15.74 -13.15 5.98
CA LYS A 200 16.34 -12.31 7.02
C LYS A 200 15.84 -10.89 6.82
N GLN A 201 15.38 -10.23 7.89
CA GLN A 201 14.90 -8.85 7.81
C GLN A 201 15.78 -7.93 8.66
N LEU A 202 16.42 -6.94 8.00
CA LEU A 202 17.26 -5.94 8.67
C LEU A 202 16.46 -4.65 8.90
N ILE A 203 16.47 -4.18 10.13
CA ILE A 203 15.66 -3.05 10.59
C ILE A 203 16.54 -2.02 11.28
N ARG A 204 16.58 -0.80 10.73
CA ARG A 204 17.36 0.30 11.30
C ARG A 204 16.89 0.73 12.70
N GLY A 205 15.61 0.60 12.99
CA GLY A 205 14.98 0.97 14.27
C GLY A 205 14.82 -0.21 15.21
N GLN A 206 13.94 -0.03 16.20
CA GLN A 206 13.69 -1.01 17.27
C GLN A 206 12.34 -1.72 17.14
N GLU A 207 11.51 -1.35 16.16
CA GLU A 207 10.14 -1.86 16.00
C GLU A 207 9.74 -2.00 14.54
N LEU A 208 8.80 -2.90 14.28
CA LEU A 208 8.08 -3.02 13.03
C LEU A 208 6.93 -2.00 12.95
N LEU A 209 6.50 -1.68 11.74
CA LEU A 209 5.25 -0.96 11.45
C LEU A 209 5.06 0.33 12.25
N ARG A 210 6.10 1.15 12.37
CA ARG A 210 6.00 2.44 13.05
C ARG A 210 4.77 3.23 12.59
N GLY A 211 3.96 3.71 13.53
CA GLY A 211 2.69 4.40 13.29
C GLY A 211 1.46 3.48 13.28
N PHE A 212 1.65 2.19 13.51
CA PHE A 212 0.60 1.28 13.97
C PHE A 212 0.60 1.21 15.51
N ASP A 213 -0.45 0.63 16.07
CA ASP A 213 -0.50 0.39 17.52
C ASP A 213 0.59 -0.61 17.94
N TYR A 214 1.22 -0.35 19.09
CA TYR A 214 2.36 -1.14 19.56
C TYR A 214 2.04 -2.62 19.76
N ASP A 215 0.88 -2.94 20.33
CA ASP A 215 0.48 -4.33 20.58
C ASP A 215 0.31 -5.13 19.28
N LEU A 216 -0.16 -4.46 18.21
CA LEU A 216 -0.28 -5.06 16.90
C LEU A 216 1.11 -5.39 16.33
N SER A 217 2.00 -4.41 16.35
CA SER A 217 3.37 -4.55 15.83
C SER A 217 4.14 -5.63 16.57
N LYS A 218 4.00 -5.68 17.89
CA LYS A 218 4.65 -6.67 18.74
C LYS A 218 4.10 -8.08 18.49
N THR A 219 2.77 -8.22 18.40
CA THR A 219 2.13 -9.50 18.07
C THR A 219 2.57 -10.02 16.69
N LEU A 220 2.66 -9.15 15.69
CA LEU A 220 3.17 -9.55 14.38
C LEU A 220 4.62 -10.00 14.44
N GLN A 221 5.49 -9.25 15.13
CA GLN A 221 6.90 -9.60 15.28
C GLN A 221 7.05 -11.02 15.85
N GLU A 222 6.38 -11.31 16.96
CA GLU A 222 6.40 -12.63 17.61
C GLU A 222 5.96 -13.76 16.66
N GLN A 223 4.94 -13.50 15.84
CA GLN A 223 4.48 -14.48 14.85
C GLN A 223 5.45 -14.64 13.68
N MET A 224 6.04 -13.58 13.17
CA MET A 224 7.04 -13.64 12.10
C MET A 224 8.28 -14.42 12.54
N GLU A 225 8.79 -14.15 13.76
CA GLU A 225 9.91 -14.88 14.35
C GLU A 225 9.58 -16.37 14.58
N SER A 226 8.39 -16.67 15.11
CA SER A 226 7.93 -18.06 15.32
C SER A 226 7.76 -18.84 14.01
N ASN A 227 7.48 -18.15 12.91
CA ASN A 227 7.40 -18.71 11.57
C ASN A 227 8.76 -18.84 10.87
N GLY A 228 9.87 -18.48 11.55
CA GLY A 228 11.22 -18.69 11.08
C GLY A 228 11.82 -17.53 10.29
N ILE A 229 11.21 -16.35 10.32
CA ILE A 229 11.81 -15.13 9.78
C ILE A 229 12.83 -14.59 10.80
N ASP A 230 14.08 -14.44 10.37
CA ASP A 230 15.18 -13.91 11.20
C ASP A 230 15.16 -12.38 11.17
N ILE A 231 14.68 -11.75 12.26
CA ILE A 231 14.51 -10.29 12.36
C ILE A 231 15.66 -9.69 13.18
N ILE A 232 16.39 -8.76 12.58
CA ILE A 232 17.54 -8.07 13.21
C ILE A 232 17.23 -6.58 13.31
N PHE A 233 17.11 -6.11 14.53
CA PHE A 233 16.88 -4.69 14.84
C PHE A 233 18.20 -3.93 15.02
N ASN A 234 18.11 -2.59 14.93
CA ASN A 234 19.22 -1.65 15.10
C ASN A 234 20.37 -1.89 14.11
N ASP A 235 20.12 -2.50 12.97
CA ASP A 235 21.12 -2.72 11.94
C ASP A 235 20.61 -2.36 10.55
N PHE A 236 21.55 -1.98 9.67
CA PHE A 236 21.23 -1.50 8.32
C PHE A 236 22.43 -1.72 7.40
N PRO A 237 22.24 -2.07 6.13
CA PRO A 237 23.34 -2.23 5.17
C PRO A 237 24.15 -0.97 4.98
N ALA A 238 25.48 -1.09 5.13
CA ALA A 238 26.47 -0.07 4.79
C ALA A 238 26.93 -0.19 3.34
N SER A 239 27.04 -1.42 2.81
CA SER A 239 27.37 -1.69 1.40
C SER A 239 26.82 -3.04 0.94
N VAL A 240 26.67 -3.19 -0.38
CA VAL A 240 26.34 -4.44 -1.05
C VAL A 240 27.40 -4.69 -2.12
N GLU A 241 27.95 -5.91 -2.17
CA GLU A 241 28.97 -6.30 -3.13
C GLU A 241 28.52 -7.59 -3.84
N SER A 242 28.77 -7.69 -5.15
CA SER A 242 28.54 -8.93 -5.90
C SER A 242 29.70 -9.88 -5.74
N GLN A 243 29.43 -11.13 -5.37
CA GLN A 243 30.43 -12.19 -5.28
C GLN A 243 29.93 -13.47 -5.94
N SER A 244 30.39 -13.74 -7.15
CA SER A 244 29.97 -14.88 -7.97
C SER A 244 28.44 -14.87 -8.21
N LYS A 245 27.69 -15.79 -7.60
CA LYS A 245 26.23 -15.93 -7.70
C LYS A 245 25.48 -15.43 -6.45
N SER A 246 26.15 -14.67 -5.60
CA SER A 246 25.60 -14.20 -4.32
C SER A 246 25.93 -12.74 -4.11
N LEU A 247 25.20 -12.12 -3.22
CA LEU A 247 25.48 -10.79 -2.72
C LEU A 247 26.07 -10.87 -1.30
N ILE A 248 27.06 -10.04 -1.03
CA ILE A 248 27.63 -9.84 0.30
C ILE A 248 27.14 -8.50 0.82
N VAL A 249 26.46 -8.53 1.95
CA VAL A 249 25.91 -7.36 2.62
C VAL A 249 26.74 -7.08 3.86
N LYS A 250 27.44 -5.95 3.90
CA LYS A 250 28.12 -5.45 5.08
C LYS A 250 27.20 -4.45 5.77
N THR A 251 27.06 -4.55 7.08
CA THR A 251 26.16 -3.69 7.85
C THR A 251 26.91 -2.66 8.69
N ASN A 252 26.17 -1.70 9.26
CA ASN A 252 26.74 -0.68 10.14
C ASN A 252 27.28 -1.27 11.46
N SER A 253 26.73 -2.41 11.91
CA SER A 253 27.25 -3.15 13.08
C SER A 253 28.48 -4.02 12.76
N GLN A 254 29.06 -3.90 11.55
CA GLN A 254 30.19 -4.68 11.05
C GLN A 254 29.88 -6.16 10.78
N GLU A 255 28.60 -6.56 10.83
CA GLU A 255 28.19 -7.90 10.46
C GLU A 255 28.26 -8.08 8.93
N VAL A 256 28.51 -9.32 8.51
CA VAL A 256 28.61 -9.68 7.09
C VAL A 256 27.64 -10.82 6.77
N TYR A 257 26.70 -10.56 5.91
CA TYR A 257 25.71 -11.55 5.47
C TYR A 257 25.91 -11.89 4.00
N LYS A 258 25.72 -13.17 3.67
CA LYS A 258 25.66 -13.66 2.31
C LYS A 258 24.23 -14.04 1.97
N THR A 259 23.76 -13.68 0.77
CA THR A 259 22.41 -13.96 0.29
C THR A 259 22.38 -14.09 -1.22
N GLU A 260 21.30 -14.69 -1.78
CA GLU A 260 21.08 -14.67 -3.24
C GLU A 260 20.57 -13.31 -3.72
N GLU A 261 19.65 -12.68 -2.94
CA GLU A 261 19.03 -11.40 -3.27
C GLU A 261 18.93 -10.51 -2.03
N ILE A 262 18.85 -9.21 -2.26
CA ILE A 262 18.50 -8.21 -1.25
C ILE A 262 17.33 -7.36 -1.76
N LEU A 263 16.32 -7.12 -0.92
CA LEU A 263 15.16 -6.30 -1.22
C LEU A 263 15.18 -5.03 -0.37
N PHE A 264 15.33 -3.86 -0.98
CA PHE A 264 15.11 -2.59 -0.29
C PHE A 264 13.62 -2.24 -0.26
N ALA A 265 13.00 -2.39 0.90
CA ALA A 265 11.65 -1.96 1.24
C ALA A 265 11.68 -0.76 2.21
N THR A 266 12.54 0.22 1.91
CA THR A 266 12.94 1.34 2.78
C THR A 266 12.08 2.58 2.62
N GLY A 267 10.96 2.46 1.93
CA GLY A 267 9.99 3.52 1.70
C GLY A 267 9.77 3.86 0.23
N ARG A 268 8.95 4.87 0.00
CA ARG A 268 8.62 5.41 -1.33
C ARG A 268 8.78 6.93 -1.31
N LYS A 269 9.07 7.51 -2.45
CA LYS A 269 9.19 8.96 -2.66
C LYS A 269 8.38 9.38 -3.90
N PRO A 270 7.95 10.65 -4.01
CA PRO A 270 7.29 11.15 -5.21
C PRO A 270 8.14 10.96 -6.48
N ARG A 271 7.49 10.63 -7.60
CA ARG A 271 8.13 10.45 -8.90
C ARG A 271 8.16 11.77 -9.65
N LEU A 272 9.07 12.68 -9.31
CA LEU A 272 9.15 14.03 -9.93
C LEU A 272 10.10 14.11 -11.13
N LYS A 273 10.90 13.10 -11.39
CA LYS A 273 11.91 13.14 -12.46
C LYS A 273 11.23 13.31 -13.83
N GLY A 274 11.62 14.36 -14.56
CA GLY A 274 11.20 14.60 -15.94
C GLY A 274 9.88 15.37 -16.11
N ILE A 275 9.10 15.58 -15.05
CA ILE A 275 7.80 16.28 -15.12
C ILE A 275 7.94 17.80 -15.33
N ASN A 276 9.09 18.41 -14.95
CA ASN A 276 9.38 19.84 -15.10
C ASN A 276 8.35 20.77 -14.45
N LEU A 277 8.04 20.56 -13.16
CA LEU A 277 7.06 21.34 -12.40
C LEU A 277 7.38 22.85 -12.39
N GLU A 278 8.67 23.20 -12.40
CA GLU A 278 9.16 24.56 -12.38
C GLU A 278 8.66 25.40 -13.59
N ALA A 279 8.55 24.77 -14.77
CA ALA A 279 8.03 25.45 -15.96
C ALA A 279 6.57 25.89 -15.81
N ALA A 280 5.80 25.23 -14.94
CA ALA A 280 4.44 25.61 -14.61
C ALA A 280 4.33 26.45 -13.33
N GLY A 281 5.44 26.70 -12.63
CA GLY A 281 5.47 27.41 -11.35
C GLY A 281 4.91 26.60 -10.17
N VAL A 282 4.78 25.29 -10.29
CA VAL A 282 4.29 24.39 -9.22
C VAL A 282 5.38 24.20 -8.17
N LEU A 283 5.05 24.50 -6.92
CA LEU A 283 5.96 24.36 -5.78
C LEU A 283 6.01 22.92 -5.27
N VAL A 284 7.14 22.55 -4.67
CA VAL A 284 7.34 21.30 -3.93
C VAL A 284 7.84 21.60 -2.51
N ASP A 285 7.47 20.76 -1.56
CA ASP A 285 7.94 20.85 -0.17
C ASP A 285 9.36 20.28 0.02
N ASN A 286 9.89 20.36 1.25
CA ASN A 286 11.21 19.83 1.60
C ASN A 286 11.33 18.31 1.46
N ASN A 287 10.21 17.60 1.32
CA ASN A 287 10.15 16.14 1.09
C ASN A 287 9.92 15.80 -0.40
N ASN A 288 10.06 16.80 -1.29
CA ASN A 288 9.77 16.70 -2.72
C ASN A 288 8.32 16.25 -3.00
N ARG A 289 7.35 16.73 -2.23
CA ARG A 289 5.92 16.50 -2.46
C ARG A 289 5.29 17.76 -3.01
N VAL A 290 4.22 17.61 -3.78
CA VAL A 290 3.40 18.73 -4.26
C VAL A 290 2.35 19.05 -3.18
N PRO A 291 2.49 20.18 -2.44
CA PRO A 291 1.48 20.58 -1.46
C PRO A 291 0.17 20.95 -2.15
N THR A 292 -0.93 20.53 -1.54
CA THR A 292 -2.28 20.88 -2.01
C THR A 292 -3.16 21.35 -0.86
N ASP A 293 -4.18 22.14 -1.20
CA ASP A 293 -5.24 22.52 -0.28
C ASP A 293 -6.28 21.38 -0.11
N LYS A 294 -7.34 21.64 0.65
CA LYS A 294 -8.43 20.69 0.89
C LYS A 294 -9.23 20.32 -0.37
N GLU A 295 -9.08 21.09 -1.45
CA GLU A 295 -9.72 20.87 -2.75
C GLU A 295 -8.77 20.24 -3.76
N GLN A 296 -7.61 19.74 -3.32
CA GLN A 296 -6.51 19.17 -4.08
C GLN A 296 -5.83 20.15 -5.05
N ARG A 297 -6.00 21.48 -4.87
CA ARG A 297 -5.40 22.51 -5.70
C ARG A 297 -3.97 22.78 -5.24
N THR A 298 -3.06 22.96 -6.19
CA THR A 298 -1.68 23.41 -5.92
C THR A 298 -1.64 24.94 -5.72
N ASN A 299 -0.44 25.52 -5.66
CA ASN A 299 -0.26 26.96 -5.68
C ASN A 299 -0.61 27.62 -7.03
N ILE A 300 -0.89 26.84 -8.07
CA ILE A 300 -1.29 27.32 -9.41
C ILE A 300 -2.79 27.00 -9.61
N GLU A 301 -3.57 28.02 -9.94
CA GLU A 301 -5.04 27.99 -9.91
C GLU A 301 -5.66 26.86 -10.74
N ASN A 302 -5.11 26.52 -11.90
CA ASN A 302 -5.61 25.49 -12.81
C ASN A 302 -4.89 24.14 -12.68
N ILE A 303 -3.97 23.99 -11.71
CA ILE A 303 -3.20 22.76 -11.51
C ILE A 303 -3.53 22.14 -10.16
N TYR A 304 -3.89 20.87 -10.20
CA TYR A 304 -4.26 20.04 -9.05
C TYR A 304 -3.31 18.84 -8.93
N ALA A 305 -3.25 18.24 -7.74
CA ALA A 305 -2.46 17.02 -7.53
C ALA A 305 -3.17 16.05 -6.59
N VAL A 306 -3.05 14.73 -6.85
CA VAL A 306 -3.65 13.66 -6.04
C VAL A 306 -2.71 12.48 -5.86
N GLY A 307 -2.90 11.73 -4.79
CA GLY A 307 -2.17 10.50 -4.48
C GLY A 307 -0.76 10.74 -3.96
N ASP A 308 0.12 9.73 -4.13
CA ASP A 308 1.44 9.66 -3.48
C ASP A 308 2.41 10.81 -3.83
N VAL A 309 2.10 11.60 -4.84
CA VAL A 309 2.86 12.81 -5.19
C VAL A 309 2.60 13.95 -4.20
N THR A 310 1.48 13.90 -3.45
CA THR A 310 1.07 14.94 -2.50
C THR A 310 1.62 14.69 -1.10
N ASN A 311 1.33 15.62 -0.19
CA ASN A 311 1.69 15.52 1.23
C ASN A 311 0.64 14.80 2.10
N HIS A 312 -0.37 14.17 1.49
CA HIS A 312 -1.43 13.43 2.18
C HIS A 312 -1.04 11.96 2.46
N VAL A 313 -2.05 11.16 2.86
CA VAL A 313 -1.85 9.75 3.19
C VAL A 313 -1.64 8.92 1.93
N ASN A 314 -0.51 8.24 1.83
CA ASN A 314 -0.12 7.44 0.66
C ASN A 314 -0.81 6.06 0.68
N LEU A 315 -2.09 6.01 0.30
CA LEU A 315 -2.89 4.80 0.18
C LEU A 315 -3.75 4.85 -1.09
N THR A 316 -3.92 3.71 -1.74
CA THR A 316 -4.76 3.60 -2.95
C THR A 316 -6.18 4.15 -2.77
N PRO A 317 -6.94 3.81 -1.70
CA PRO A 317 -8.28 4.35 -1.52
C PRO A 317 -8.30 5.87 -1.33
N VAL A 318 -7.28 6.44 -0.70
CA VAL A 318 -7.14 7.90 -0.56
C VAL A 318 -6.94 8.55 -1.92
N ALA A 319 -6.00 8.07 -2.72
CA ALA A 319 -5.77 8.59 -4.08
C ALA A 319 -7.03 8.49 -4.97
N VAL A 320 -7.78 7.40 -4.86
CA VAL A 320 -9.06 7.22 -5.58
C VAL A 320 -10.09 8.25 -5.14
N GLU A 321 -10.22 8.48 -3.83
CA GLU A 321 -11.19 9.41 -3.28
C GLU A 321 -10.82 10.87 -3.59
N GLU A 322 -9.54 11.22 -3.50
CA GLU A 322 -9.04 12.53 -3.94
C GLU A 322 -9.34 12.79 -5.42
N GLY A 323 -9.12 11.80 -6.30
CA GLY A 323 -9.44 11.92 -7.73
C GLY A 323 -10.95 12.05 -8.00
N ARG A 324 -11.80 11.38 -7.19
CA ARG A 324 -13.25 11.54 -7.25
C ARG A 324 -13.70 12.91 -6.75
N ALA A 325 -13.20 13.33 -5.60
CA ALA A 325 -13.52 14.62 -4.99
C ALA A 325 -13.15 15.79 -5.91
N PHE A 326 -11.95 15.75 -6.50
CA PHE A 326 -11.52 16.69 -7.54
C PHE A 326 -12.56 16.76 -8.68
N SER A 327 -12.93 15.63 -9.27
CA SER A 327 -13.83 15.60 -10.42
C SER A 327 -15.26 16.01 -10.07
N ASP A 328 -15.75 15.65 -8.88
CA ASP A 328 -17.06 16.06 -8.38
C ASP A 328 -17.13 17.56 -8.21
N SER A 329 -16.10 18.16 -7.62
CA SER A 329 -16.04 19.60 -7.36
C SER A 329 -15.89 20.42 -8.65
N ILE A 330 -15.00 20.01 -9.56
CA ILE A 330 -14.65 20.81 -10.76
C ILE A 330 -15.62 20.60 -11.91
N TYR A 331 -16.11 19.39 -12.14
CA TYR A 331 -16.93 19.02 -13.30
C TYR A 331 -18.37 18.61 -12.95
N GLY A 332 -18.57 18.14 -11.71
CA GLY A 332 -19.85 17.63 -11.26
C GLY A 332 -20.76 18.67 -10.60
N ASN A 333 -20.25 19.88 -10.36
CA ASN A 333 -20.91 20.92 -9.55
C ASN A 333 -21.39 20.38 -8.18
N LYS A 334 -20.57 19.51 -7.56
CA LYS A 334 -20.82 18.84 -6.27
C LYS A 334 -19.60 19.03 -5.37
N PRO A 335 -19.54 20.12 -4.57
CA PRO A 335 -18.39 20.34 -3.66
C PRO A 335 -18.14 19.10 -2.81
N HIS A 336 -16.96 18.53 -2.93
CA HIS A 336 -16.57 17.30 -2.25
C HIS A 336 -15.19 17.47 -1.63
N ILE A 337 -15.12 17.42 -0.31
CA ILE A 337 -13.86 17.49 0.45
C ILE A 337 -13.59 16.11 1.04
N VAL A 338 -12.37 15.61 0.85
CA VAL A 338 -11.97 14.30 1.36
C VAL A 338 -11.85 14.34 2.88
N ASN A 339 -12.47 13.37 3.54
CA ASN A 339 -12.36 13.17 4.98
C ASN A 339 -11.24 12.17 5.29
N TYR A 340 -10.16 12.65 5.91
CA TYR A 340 -9.01 11.83 6.29
C TYR A 340 -9.08 11.30 7.75
N GLN A 341 -10.15 11.54 8.48
CA GLN A 341 -10.23 11.25 9.92
C GLN A 341 -10.13 9.75 10.23
N PHE A 342 -10.85 8.92 9.47
CA PHE A 342 -10.90 7.47 9.69
C PHE A 342 -10.50 6.73 8.41
N VAL A 343 -9.24 6.87 8.02
CA VAL A 343 -8.68 6.12 6.90
C VAL A 343 -8.21 4.75 7.40
N PRO A 344 -8.89 3.65 7.02
CA PRO A 344 -8.47 2.32 7.44
C PRO A 344 -7.17 1.93 6.75
N LYS A 345 -6.33 1.19 7.48
CA LYS A 345 -5.03 0.69 7.00
C LYS A 345 -4.97 -0.81 7.22
N ALA A 346 -4.41 -1.55 6.26
CA ALA A 346 -4.15 -2.96 6.41
C ALA A 346 -2.73 -3.30 5.98
N VAL A 347 -2.14 -4.28 6.66
CA VAL A 347 -0.89 -4.94 6.30
C VAL A 347 -1.22 -6.41 6.06
N PHE A 348 -1.01 -6.85 4.84
CA PHE A 348 -1.31 -8.23 4.43
C PHE A 348 -0.14 -9.17 4.75
N SER A 349 0.37 -9.03 5.98
CA SER A 349 1.27 -9.98 6.63
C SER A 349 0.54 -11.28 6.99
N GLN A 350 1.21 -12.19 7.67
CA GLN A 350 0.61 -13.44 8.16
C GLN A 350 1.07 -13.64 9.61
N PRO A 351 0.15 -13.32 10.56
CA PRO A 351 -1.26 -12.89 10.41
C PRO A 351 -1.43 -11.48 9.82
N GLU A 352 -2.62 -11.20 9.25
CA GLU A 352 -2.98 -9.86 8.77
C GLU A 352 -3.08 -8.87 9.93
N ILE A 353 -2.77 -7.60 9.65
CA ILE A 353 -3.04 -6.47 10.56
C ILE A 353 -3.98 -5.49 9.88
N ALA A 354 -4.94 -4.97 10.62
CA ALA A 354 -5.72 -3.83 10.18
C ALA A 354 -6.01 -2.87 11.33
N SER A 355 -6.20 -1.60 10.99
CA SER A 355 -6.30 -0.53 11.97
C SER A 355 -7.10 0.65 11.39
N VAL A 356 -7.92 1.28 12.20
CA VAL A 356 -8.60 2.55 11.90
C VAL A 356 -8.66 3.43 13.16
N GLY A 357 -8.51 4.74 12.98
CA GLY A 357 -8.51 5.71 14.06
C GLY A 357 -7.19 5.85 14.80
N LEU A 358 -7.24 6.31 16.06
CA LEU A 358 -6.06 6.58 16.88
C LEU A 358 -5.50 5.31 17.50
N THR A 359 -4.18 5.18 17.53
CA THR A 359 -3.50 4.18 18.37
C THR A 359 -3.66 4.56 19.84
N GLU A 360 -3.41 3.62 20.76
CA GLU A 360 -3.42 3.92 22.21
C GLU A 360 -2.52 5.12 22.53
N GLN A 361 -1.27 5.10 22.04
CA GLN A 361 -0.33 6.20 22.33
C GLN A 361 -0.83 7.53 21.77
N ALA A 362 -1.32 7.58 20.54
CA ALA A 362 -1.84 8.79 19.93
C ALA A 362 -3.07 9.33 20.66
N ALA A 363 -3.93 8.46 21.16
CA ALA A 363 -5.09 8.85 21.98
C ALA A 363 -4.66 9.41 23.34
N ILE A 364 -3.68 8.79 24.00
CA ILE A 364 -3.10 9.26 25.27
C ILE A 364 -2.43 10.62 25.09
N ASP A 365 -1.64 10.79 24.02
CA ASP A 365 -0.94 12.05 23.75
C ASP A 365 -1.92 13.21 23.50
N PHE A 366 -3.07 12.90 22.87
CA PHE A 366 -4.09 13.91 22.56
C PHE A 366 -5.04 14.22 23.71
N HIS A 367 -5.51 13.18 24.44
CA HIS A 367 -6.56 13.32 25.46
C HIS A 367 -6.05 13.21 26.91
N GLY A 368 -4.84 12.65 27.10
CA GLY A 368 -4.31 12.30 28.42
C GLY A 368 -4.63 10.86 28.83
N ARG A 369 -3.71 10.23 29.59
CA ARG A 369 -3.84 8.81 29.99
C ARG A 369 -5.12 8.50 30.75
N ASN A 370 -5.57 9.41 31.60
CA ASN A 370 -6.76 9.20 32.45
C ASN A 370 -8.08 9.25 31.68
N GLU A 371 -8.07 9.80 30.46
CA GLU A 371 -9.25 9.95 29.61
C GLU A 371 -9.40 8.83 28.57
N VAL A 372 -8.47 7.85 28.55
CA VAL A 372 -8.48 6.78 27.57
C VAL A 372 -8.61 5.43 28.25
N ASP A 373 -9.65 4.69 27.89
CA ASP A 373 -9.85 3.29 28.25
C ASP A 373 -9.44 2.39 27.10
N ILE A 374 -8.79 1.27 27.43
CA ILE A 374 -8.29 0.28 26.47
C ILE A 374 -8.96 -1.06 26.74
N TYR A 375 -9.52 -1.63 25.69
CA TYR A 375 -10.11 -2.97 25.70
C TYR A 375 -9.29 -3.86 24.76
N ILE A 376 -8.87 -5.02 25.26
CA ILE A 376 -8.02 -5.97 24.50
C ILE A 376 -8.56 -7.38 24.69
N ALA A 377 -8.73 -8.11 23.56
CA ALA A 377 -8.92 -9.54 23.54
C ALA A 377 -7.74 -10.21 22.84
N LYS A 378 -7.10 -11.20 23.50
CA LYS A 378 -6.04 -12.03 22.93
C LYS A 378 -6.45 -13.50 23.02
N PHE A 379 -6.46 -14.18 21.88
CA PHE A 379 -6.83 -15.59 21.80
C PHE A 379 -6.24 -16.27 20.55
N ARG A 380 -6.45 -17.55 20.44
CA ARG A 380 -6.14 -18.31 19.22
C ARG A 380 -7.41 -18.49 18.39
N SER A 381 -7.34 -18.20 17.10
CA SER A 381 -8.48 -18.39 16.20
C SER A 381 -8.90 -19.88 16.13
N MET A 382 -10.19 -20.12 15.94
CA MET A 382 -10.75 -21.46 15.85
C MET A 382 -10.21 -22.24 14.64
N SER A 383 -9.89 -21.57 13.54
CA SER A 383 -9.25 -22.14 12.36
C SER A 383 -7.88 -22.79 12.65
N HIS A 384 -7.24 -22.41 13.77
CA HIS A 384 -5.97 -22.94 14.23
C HIS A 384 -6.09 -23.76 15.54
N ALA A 385 -7.31 -24.09 15.98
CA ALA A 385 -7.51 -24.80 17.24
C ALA A 385 -6.89 -26.22 17.22
N LEU A 386 -6.95 -26.90 16.08
CA LEU A 386 -6.37 -28.23 15.90
C LEU A 386 -4.88 -28.17 15.54
N SER A 387 -4.42 -27.10 14.90
CA SER A 387 -3.00 -26.92 14.59
C SER A 387 -2.24 -26.42 15.80
N LYS A 388 -0.99 -26.84 15.96
CA LYS A 388 -0.13 -26.40 17.07
C LYS A 388 0.60 -25.10 16.76
N ARG A 389 0.42 -24.52 15.56
CA ARG A 389 1.14 -23.36 15.06
C ARG A 389 0.18 -22.26 14.62
N GLY A 390 0.60 -21.00 14.78
CA GLY A 390 -0.14 -19.83 14.30
C GLY A 390 -1.44 -19.55 15.06
N GLY A 391 -2.28 -18.74 14.44
CA GLY A 391 -3.64 -18.43 14.92
C GLY A 391 -3.72 -17.39 16.02
N SER A 392 -2.65 -16.68 16.38
CA SER A 392 -2.73 -15.59 17.34
C SER A 392 -3.60 -14.47 16.79
N CYS A 393 -4.64 -14.12 17.55
CA CYS A 393 -5.50 -12.98 17.33
C CYS A 393 -5.34 -11.99 18.46
N LEU A 394 -5.34 -10.70 18.10
CA LEU A 394 -5.45 -9.59 19.03
C LEU A 394 -6.45 -8.59 18.47
N LEU A 395 -7.48 -8.26 19.24
CA LEU A 395 -8.43 -7.20 18.95
C LEU A 395 -8.31 -6.13 20.03
N LYS A 396 -8.35 -4.85 19.62
CA LYS A 396 -8.15 -3.74 20.52
C LYS A 396 -9.08 -2.58 20.18
N LEU A 397 -9.76 -2.05 21.17
CA LEU A 397 -10.50 -0.80 21.08
C LEU A 397 -9.85 0.26 21.97
N VAL A 398 -9.72 1.46 21.42
CA VAL A 398 -9.28 2.68 22.12
C VAL A 398 -10.50 3.56 22.29
N VAL A 399 -10.88 3.88 23.53
CA VAL A 399 -12.15 4.51 23.85
C VAL A 399 -11.92 5.78 24.66
N LEU A 400 -12.64 6.87 24.34
CA LEU A 400 -12.64 8.09 25.11
C LEU A 400 -13.59 7.93 26.30
N LYS A 401 -13.04 8.00 27.49
CA LYS A 401 -13.77 7.73 28.76
C LYS A 401 -14.94 8.64 29.00
N SER A 402 -14.81 9.94 28.72
CA SER A 402 -15.80 10.95 29.01
C SER A 402 -17.16 10.74 28.32
N ASN A 403 -17.18 10.12 27.13
CA ASN A 403 -18.40 9.92 26.34
C ASN A 403 -18.50 8.53 25.70
N ASN A 404 -17.60 7.61 26.08
CA ASN A 404 -17.57 6.23 25.63
C ASN A 404 -17.35 6.06 24.10
N LYS A 405 -16.89 7.12 23.40
CA LYS A 405 -16.67 7.11 21.96
C LYS A 405 -15.45 6.28 21.58
N ILE A 406 -15.59 5.42 20.57
CA ILE A 406 -14.47 4.66 20.03
C ILE A 406 -13.59 5.60 19.20
N LEU A 407 -12.33 5.75 19.61
CA LEU A 407 -11.29 6.56 18.96
C LEU A 407 -10.47 5.74 17.96
N GLY A 408 -10.31 4.44 18.22
CA GLY A 408 -9.54 3.54 17.40
C GLY A 408 -9.99 2.09 17.53
N CYS A 409 -9.87 1.35 16.42
CA CYS A 409 -10.19 -0.06 16.33
C CYS A 409 -9.06 -0.77 15.58
N HIS A 410 -8.47 -1.78 16.21
CA HIS A 410 -7.22 -2.41 15.75
C HIS A 410 -7.33 -3.93 15.85
N MET A 411 -6.75 -4.64 14.88
CA MET A 411 -6.81 -6.09 14.86
C MET A 411 -5.57 -6.72 14.23
N VAL A 412 -5.09 -7.80 14.85
CA VAL A 412 -4.19 -8.80 14.25
C VAL A 412 -4.95 -10.12 14.19
N GLY A 413 -4.92 -10.78 13.04
CA GLY A 413 -5.54 -12.08 12.86
C GLY A 413 -6.10 -12.27 11.45
N GLU A 414 -6.69 -13.43 11.21
CA GLU A 414 -7.34 -13.73 9.95
C GLU A 414 -8.49 -12.75 9.69
N HIS A 415 -8.63 -12.32 8.45
CA HIS A 415 -9.69 -11.41 8.00
C HIS A 415 -9.70 -10.01 8.65
N SER A 416 -8.60 -9.60 9.28
CA SER A 416 -8.50 -8.27 9.92
C SER A 416 -8.89 -7.14 8.99
N SER A 417 -8.46 -7.19 7.73
CA SER A 417 -8.76 -6.17 6.72
C SER A 417 -10.24 -6.02 6.43
N GLU A 418 -10.97 -7.15 6.33
CA GLU A 418 -12.40 -7.16 6.05
C GLU A 418 -13.21 -6.68 7.28
N ILE A 419 -12.83 -7.12 8.47
CA ILE A 419 -13.51 -6.77 9.73
C ILE A 419 -13.33 -5.27 10.04
N ILE A 420 -12.10 -4.75 9.94
CA ILE A 420 -11.82 -3.33 10.19
C ILE A 420 -12.46 -2.43 9.14
N GLN A 421 -12.60 -2.89 7.89
CA GLN A 421 -13.35 -2.13 6.87
C GLN A 421 -14.81 -1.92 7.32
N MET A 422 -15.47 -2.93 7.89
CA MET A 422 -16.83 -2.80 8.38
C MET A 422 -16.90 -1.96 9.66
N ALA A 423 -15.96 -2.15 10.59
CA ALA A 423 -15.85 -1.33 11.81
C ALA A 423 -15.63 0.17 11.48
N THR A 424 -14.93 0.49 10.38
CA THR A 424 -14.71 1.88 9.95
C THR A 424 -16.04 2.63 9.73
N ILE A 425 -17.06 1.96 9.23
CA ILE A 425 -18.38 2.57 9.01
C ILE A 425 -18.99 2.98 10.33
N SER A 426 -18.91 2.12 11.35
CA SER A 426 -19.41 2.41 12.70
C SER A 426 -18.69 3.61 13.32
N LEU A 427 -17.36 3.68 13.18
CA LEU A 427 -16.56 4.80 13.70
C LEU A 427 -16.91 6.13 13.00
N LEU A 428 -17.12 6.10 11.68
CA LEU A 428 -17.57 7.28 10.92
C LEU A 428 -18.95 7.78 11.39
N MET A 429 -19.83 6.86 11.83
CA MET A 429 -21.12 7.19 12.41
C MET A 429 -21.01 7.66 13.87
N GLY A 430 -19.83 7.62 14.47
CA GLY A 430 -19.58 8.06 15.83
C GLY A 430 -19.92 7.04 16.90
N ALA A 431 -19.84 5.74 16.57
CA ALA A 431 -20.17 4.66 17.51
C ALA A 431 -19.40 4.74 18.82
N SER A 432 -20.08 4.40 19.90
CA SER A 432 -19.57 4.25 21.24
C SER A 432 -19.26 2.78 21.57
N LYS A 433 -18.50 2.54 22.65
CA LYS A 433 -18.30 1.18 23.18
C LYS A 433 -19.64 0.54 23.60
N SER A 434 -20.55 1.35 24.11
CA SER A 434 -21.91 0.87 24.47
C SER A 434 -22.72 0.39 23.28
N ASP A 435 -22.54 0.99 22.08
CA ASP A 435 -23.18 0.50 20.86
C ASP A 435 -22.64 -0.87 20.45
N PHE A 436 -21.33 -1.09 20.64
CA PHE A 436 -20.71 -2.40 20.43
C PHE A 436 -21.22 -3.43 21.43
N ASP A 437 -21.31 -3.09 22.74
CA ASP A 437 -21.76 -3.99 23.80
C ASP A 437 -23.23 -4.41 23.66
N GLN A 438 -24.07 -3.54 23.07
CA GLN A 438 -25.49 -3.83 22.80
C GLN A 438 -25.70 -4.66 21.56
N SER A 439 -24.66 -4.79 20.70
CA SER A 439 -24.74 -5.57 19.48
C SER A 439 -24.70 -7.07 19.82
N MET A 440 -25.61 -7.84 19.22
CA MET A 440 -25.59 -9.29 19.39
C MET A 440 -24.40 -9.90 18.66
N ALA A 441 -23.61 -10.68 19.37
CA ALA A 441 -22.45 -11.40 18.81
C ALA A 441 -22.88 -12.44 17.76
N LEU A 442 -22.15 -12.49 16.64
CA LEU A 442 -22.32 -13.55 15.64
C LEU A 442 -21.36 -14.70 15.99
N HIS A 443 -21.90 -15.75 16.62
CA HIS A 443 -21.11 -16.90 17.09
C HIS A 443 -21.15 -18.08 16.09
N PRO A 444 -20.02 -18.80 15.85
CA PRO A 444 -18.67 -18.46 16.31
C PRO A 444 -17.88 -17.68 15.26
N THR A 445 -17.40 -16.49 15.56
CA THR A 445 -16.56 -15.66 14.69
C THR A 445 -15.43 -14.98 15.45
N ILE A 446 -14.37 -14.53 14.74
CA ILE A 446 -13.31 -13.73 15.36
C ILE A 446 -13.87 -12.33 15.72
N ALA A 447 -14.76 -11.79 14.90
CA ALA A 447 -15.29 -10.44 15.04
C ALA A 447 -16.17 -10.24 16.29
N GLU A 448 -16.78 -11.33 16.83
CA GLU A 448 -17.61 -11.24 18.03
C GLU A 448 -16.87 -10.69 19.24
N GLU A 449 -15.54 -10.88 19.29
CA GLU A 449 -14.74 -10.36 20.40
C GLU A 449 -14.77 -8.83 20.48
N PHE A 450 -15.01 -8.11 19.38
CA PHE A 450 -15.19 -6.65 19.45
C PHE A 450 -16.44 -6.22 20.24
N VAL A 451 -17.45 -7.08 20.29
CA VAL A 451 -18.74 -6.78 20.98
C VAL A 451 -18.86 -7.52 22.32
N THR A 452 -17.95 -8.43 22.63
CA THR A 452 -17.96 -9.21 23.89
C THR A 452 -16.84 -8.84 24.86
N MET A 453 -15.81 -8.08 24.41
CA MET A 453 -14.68 -7.72 25.26
C MET A 453 -15.11 -6.77 26.40
N ASN A 454 -14.73 -7.14 27.61
CA ASN A 454 -14.93 -6.35 28.84
C ASN A 454 -13.62 -5.69 29.24
N SER A 455 -13.72 -4.62 30.06
CA SER A 455 -12.56 -3.89 30.61
C SER A 455 -11.77 -4.75 31.62
#